data_fc39efd5476c68db8c6e5563fd69a6a3
#
_entry.id   fc39efd5476c68db8c6e5563fd69a6a3
#
_cell.length_a   1.000
_cell.length_b   1.000
_cell.length_c   1.000
_cell.angle_alpha   90.00
_cell.angle_beta   90.00
_cell.angle_gamma   90.00
#
_symmetry.space_group_name_H-M   'P 1'
#
loop_
_entity.id
_entity.type
_entity.pdbx_description
1 polymer ?
#
loop_
_entity_poly.entity_id
_entity_poly.type
_entity_poly.pdbx_seq_one_letter_code
_entity_poly.pdbx_strand_id
1 'polypeptide(L)'
;MQTAIQHFQDKLSFEMDPSDLFEALAKNENVIVIDARRNFAYEKEHIPGAINLPHREMNSQTTSGFDRSALYVAYCDGIGCNASTRGALNMTRLGFNVRELIGGIEWWKLDGYQTEGANHTAGLKIGCAC
;
A
#
# COMPACT_ATOMS: atom_id res chain seq x y z
N MET A 1 -4.48 -10.42 -28.28
CA MET A 1 -3.49 -9.31 -28.28
C MET A 1 -3.99 -8.10 -27.51
N GLN A 2 -5.17 -7.57 -27.84
CA GLN A 2 -5.74 -6.42 -27.13
C GLN A 2 -5.92 -6.67 -25.63
N THR A 3 -6.40 -7.87 -25.27
CA THR A 3 -6.60 -8.24 -23.85
C THR A 3 -5.29 -8.25 -23.07
N ALA A 4 -4.21 -8.73 -23.67
CA ALA A 4 -2.90 -8.73 -23.00
C ALA A 4 -2.36 -7.32 -22.85
N ILE A 5 -2.52 -6.48 -23.88
CA ILE A 5 -2.12 -5.07 -23.82
C ILE A 5 -2.88 -4.38 -22.67
N GLN A 6 -4.18 -4.56 -22.60
CA GLN A 6 -5.00 -3.95 -21.57
C GLN A 6 -4.59 -4.43 -20.18
N HIS A 7 -4.35 -5.74 -20.05
CA HIS A 7 -3.92 -6.33 -18.77
C HIS A 7 -2.63 -5.67 -18.25
N PHE A 8 -1.64 -5.53 -19.12
CA PHE A 8 -0.36 -4.95 -18.67
C PHE A 8 -0.47 -3.44 -18.41
N GLN A 9 -1.29 -2.73 -19.21
CA GLN A 9 -1.58 -1.34 -18.91
C GLN A 9 -2.28 -1.17 -17.57
N ASP A 10 -3.26 -2.03 -17.29
CA ASP A 10 -3.98 -2.02 -16.02
C ASP A 10 -3.03 -2.31 -14.85
N LYS A 11 -2.14 -3.28 -15.03
CA LYS A 11 -1.15 -3.61 -14.01
C LYS A 11 -0.29 -2.40 -13.65
N LEU A 12 0.19 -1.68 -14.65
CA LEU A 12 0.97 -0.45 -14.44
C LEU A 12 0.14 0.67 -13.80
N SER A 13 -1.14 0.72 -14.07
CA SER A 13 -2.04 1.75 -13.54
C SER A 13 -2.51 1.47 -12.11
N PHE A 14 -2.61 0.20 -11.73
CA PHE A 14 -3.25 -0.19 -10.46
C PHE A 14 -2.30 -0.82 -9.45
N GLU A 15 -1.04 -1.01 -9.80
CA GLU A 15 -0.02 -1.53 -8.89
C GLU A 15 1.13 -0.54 -8.75
N MET A 16 1.86 -0.68 -7.67
CA MET A 16 3.04 0.13 -7.37
C MET A 16 4.05 -0.75 -6.64
N ASP A 17 5.34 -0.61 -6.97
CA ASP A 17 6.37 -1.36 -6.26
C ASP A 17 6.91 -0.57 -5.07
N PRO A 18 7.67 -1.24 -4.15
CA PRO A 18 8.20 -0.57 -2.95
C PRO A 18 9.09 0.63 -3.26
N SER A 19 9.91 0.55 -4.31
CA SER A 19 10.81 1.64 -4.69
C SER A 19 10.02 2.90 -5.10
N ASP A 20 8.98 2.72 -5.90
CA ASP A 20 8.13 3.83 -6.34
C ASP A 20 7.37 4.44 -5.16
N LEU A 21 6.88 3.61 -4.24
CA LEU A 21 6.20 4.10 -3.05
C LEU A 21 7.16 4.87 -2.14
N PHE A 22 8.35 4.32 -1.90
CA PHE A 22 9.35 5.00 -1.08
C PHE A 22 9.68 6.37 -1.65
N GLU A 23 9.89 6.45 -2.96
CA GLU A 23 10.21 7.71 -3.64
C GLU A 23 9.07 8.71 -3.53
N ALA A 24 7.83 8.28 -3.74
CA ALA A 24 6.65 9.14 -3.60
C ALA A 24 6.52 9.71 -2.20
N LEU A 25 6.75 8.89 -1.18
CA LEU A 25 6.71 9.33 0.22
C LEU A 25 7.86 10.30 0.52
N ALA A 26 9.06 10.03 0.02
CA ALA A 26 10.22 10.90 0.23
C ALA A 26 10.04 12.28 -0.42
N LYS A 27 9.33 12.35 -1.53
CA LYS A 27 9.03 13.60 -2.24
C LYS A 27 7.80 14.32 -1.70
N ASN A 28 7.17 13.80 -0.64
CA ASN A 28 5.94 14.35 -0.08
C ASN A 28 4.80 14.47 -1.10
N GLU A 29 4.71 13.52 -2.03
CA GLU A 29 3.57 13.44 -2.93
C GLU A 29 2.29 13.14 -2.15
N ASN A 30 1.13 13.47 -2.69
CA ASN A 30 -0.14 13.23 -2.01
C ASN A 30 -0.53 11.75 -2.08
N VAL A 31 0.23 10.92 -1.39
CA VAL A 31 0.07 9.47 -1.31
C VAL A 31 -0.15 9.08 0.14
N ILE A 32 -1.17 8.26 0.36
CA ILE A 32 -1.52 7.76 1.69
C ILE A 32 -1.47 6.24 1.65
N VAL A 33 -0.68 5.65 2.54
CA VAL A 33 -0.51 4.20 2.61
C VAL A 33 -1.54 3.62 3.56
N ILE A 34 -2.23 2.57 3.11
CA ILE A 34 -3.24 1.87 3.89
C ILE A 34 -2.75 0.46 4.18
N ASP A 35 -2.60 0.15 5.47
CA ASP A 35 -2.36 -1.22 5.92
C ASP A 35 -3.71 -1.92 6.03
N ALA A 36 -3.99 -2.83 5.11
CA ALA A 36 -5.27 -3.52 5.03
C ALA A 36 -5.34 -4.76 5.93
N ARG A 37 -4.30 -5.01 6.73
CA ARG A 37 -4.23 -6.13 7.66
C ARG A 37 -4.97 -5.82 8.96
N ARG A 38 -5.10 -6.84 9.80
CA ARG A 38 -5.65 -6.66 11.15
C ARG A 38 -4.73 -5.80 12.01
N ASN A 39 -5.30 -5.13 12.99
CA ASN A 39 -4.59 -4.20 13.85
C ASN A 39 -3.36 -4.81 14.53
N PHE A 40 -3.44 -6.08 14.98
CA PHE A 40 -2.31 -6.69 15.66
C PHE A 40 -1.06 -6.77 14.79
N ALA A 41 -1.22 -7.01 13.48
CA ALA A 41 -0.10 -7.04 12.54
C ALA A 41 0.47 -5.64 12.33
N TYR A 42 -0.40 -4.65 12.20
CA TYR A 42 0.00 -3.24 12.07
C TYR A 42 0.80 -2.78 13.29
N GLU A 43 0.35 -3.09 14.49
CA GLU A 43 1.04 -2.69 15.72
C GLU A 43 2.43 -3.31 15.83
N LYS A 44 2.59 -4.55 15.36
CA LYS A 44 3.90 -5.20 15.36
C LYS A 44 4.87 -4.54 14.40
N GLU A 45 4.45 -4.30 13.18
CA GLU A 45 5.30 -3.71 12.16
C GLU A 45 4.46 -3.20 11.01
N HIS A 46 4.73 -1.97 10.56
CA HIS A 46 4.02 -1.38 9.42
C HIS A 46 4.93 -0.42 8.66
N ILE A 47 4.54 -0.11 7.44
CA ILE A 47 5.23 0.90 6.62
C ILE A 47 5.06 2.27 7.29
N PRO A 48 6.14 3.07 7.39
CA PRO A 48 6.08 4.37 8.06
C PRO A 48 4.94 5.25 7.53
N GLY A 49 4.17 5.81 8.46
CA GLY A 49 3.06 6.70 8.14
C GLY A 49 1.78 6.01 7.68
N ALA A 50 1.76 4.68 7.58
CA ALA A 50 0.58 3.95 7.13
C ALA A 50 -0.58 4.10 8.11
N ILE A 51 -1.77 4.17 7.56
CA ILE A 51 -3.02 4.13 8.32
C ILE A 51 -3.49 2.67 8.33
N ASN A 52 -3.83 2.15 9.50
CA ASN A 52 -4.40 0.81 9.58
C ASN A 52 -5.90 0.87 9.34
N LEU A 53 -6.34 0.24 8.26
CA LEU A 53 -7.76 0.07 7.98
C LEU A 53 -7.97 -1.31 7.35
N PRO A 54 -8.30 -2.32 8.17
CA PRO A 54 -8.57 -3.67 7.66
C PRO A 54 -9.64 -3.63 6.57
N HIS A 55 -9.47 -4.46 5.54
CA HIS A 55 -10.37 -4.40 4.38
C HIS A 55 -11.84 -4.58 4.76
N ARG A 56 -12.13 -5.36 5.79
CA ARG A 56 -13.50 -5.61 6.26
C ARG A 56 -14.13 -4.42 6.96
N GLU A 57 -13.33 -3.45 7.38
CA GLU A 57 -13.80 -2.25 8.09
C GLU A 57 -13.89 -1.02 7.16
N MET A 58 -13.66 -1.21 5.87
CA MET A 58 -13.73 -0.13 4.89
C MET A 58 -15.18 0.16 4.52
N ASN A 59 -15.69 1.30 4.92
CA ASN A 59 -17.04 1.76 4.61
C ASN A 59 -17.08 3.28 4.58
N SER A 60 -18.25 3.84 4.28
CA SER A 60 -18.40 5.30 4.16
C SER A 60 -18.14 6.03 5.46
N GLN A 61 -18.37 5.39 6.61
CA GLN A 61 -18.13 6.01 7.91
C GLN A 61 -16.66 6.02 8.28
N THR A 62 -15.97 4.88 8.10
CA THR A 62 -14.55 4.77 8.45
C THR A 62 -13.66 5.61 7.54
N THR A 63 -14.12 5.93 6.34
CA THR A 63 -13.37 6.72 5.37
C THR A 63 -13.89 8.15 5.22
N SER A 64 -14.82 8.58 6.07
CA SER A 64 -15.50 9.87 5.90
C SER A 64 -14.56 11.08 5.94
N GLY A 65 -13.46 11.00 6.67
CA GLY A 65 -12.47 12.08 6.75
C GLY A 65 -11.31 11.95 5.78
N PHE A 66 -11.34 10.97 4.88
CA PHE A 66 -10.22 10.72 3.97
C PHE A 66 -10.21 11.72 2.82
N ASP A 67 -9.00 12.18 2.47
CA ASP A 67 -8.78 13.08 1.34
C ASP A 67 -9.06 12.33 0.03
N ARG A 68 -10.05 12.78 -0.73
CA ARG A 68 -10.42 12.15 -2.00
C ARG A 68 -9.50 12.52 -3.15
N SER A 69 -8.65 13.51 -2.98
CA SER A 69 -7.66 13.88 -4.00
C SER A 69 -6.37 13.08 -3.89
N ALA A 70 -6.17 12.34 -2.79
CA ALA A 70 -4.97 11.54 -2.57
C ALA A 70 -4.99 10.24 -3.37
N LEU A 71 -3.80 9.73 -3.66
CA LEU A 71 -3.63 8.37 -4.13
C LEU A 71 -3.43 7.47 -2.90
N TYR A 72 -4.26 6.47 -2.75
CA TYR A 72 -4.14 5.49 -1.67
C TYR A 72 -3.39 4.26 -2.17
N VAL A 73 -2.45 3.77 -1.38
CA VAL A 73 -1.68 2.57 -1.70
C VAL A 73 -1.95 1.54 -0.61
N ALA A 74 -2.65 0.47 -0.98
CA ALA A 74 -3.04 -0.58 -0.05
C ALA A 74 -2.01 -1.70 -0.04
N TYR A 75 -1.68 -2.21 1.16
CA TYR A 75 -0.76 -3.33 1.27
C TYR A 75 -1.21 -4.36 2.31
N CYS A 76 -0.62 -5.55 2.19
CA CYS A 76 -0.80 -6.68 3.08
C CYS A 76 0.58 -7.25 3.46
N ASP A 77 0.63 -8.48 3.97
CA ASP A 77 1.88 -9.12 4.37
C ASP A 77 2.84 -9.33 3.19
N GLY A 78 2.34 -9.94 2.12
CA GLY A 78 3.17 -10.30 0.98
C GLY A 78 2.34 -10.89 -0.15
N ILE A 79 3.02 -11.57 -1.07
CA ILE A 79 2.40 -12.07 -2.30
C ILE A 79 1.26 -13.07 -2.02
N GLY A 80 1.38 -13.88 -0.97
CA GLY A 80 0.37 -14.89 -0.65
C GLY A 80 -0.89 -14.35 0.04
N CYS A 81 -0.96 -13.05 0.30
CA CYS A 81 -2.08 -12.42 1.01
C CYS A 81 -2.89 -11.56 0.05
N ASN A 82 -4.20 -11.71 0.04
CA ASN A 82 -5.08 -10.93 -0.82
C ASN A 82 -5.83 -9.81 -0.10
N ALA A 83 -5.47 -9.50 1.14
CA ALA A 83 -6.10 -8.41 1.87
C ALA A 83 -5.88 -7.05 1.21
N SER A 84 -4.72 -6.85 0.57
CA SER A 84 -4.45 -5.63 -0.20
C SER A 84 -5.36 -5.52 -1.42
N THR A 85 -5.59 -6.64 -2.11
CA THR A 85 -6.48 -6.66 -3.27
C THR A 85 -7.93 -6.38 -2.85
N ARG A 86 -8.38 -7.00 -1.76
CA ARG A 86 -9.71 -6.76 -1.21
C ARG A 86 -9.86 -5.33 -0.71
N GLY A 87 -8.84 -4.81 -0.05
CA GLY A 87 -8.82 -3.42 0.41
C GLY A 87 -8.85 -2.42 -0.74
N ALA A 88 -8.03 -2.65 -1.76
CA ALA A 88 -8.04 -1.80 -2.96
C ALA A 88 -9.41 -1.81 -3.63
N LEU A 89 -10.04 -2.99 -3.74
CA LEU A 89 -11.39 -3.11 -4.30
C LEU A 89 -12.40 -2.32 -3.48
N ASN A 90 -12.39 -2.50 -2.16
CA ASN A 90 -13.34 -1.82 -1.28
C ASN A 90 -13.18 -0.30 -1.31
N MET A 91 -11.94 0.18 -1.27
CA MET A 91 -11.65 1.62 -1.36
C MET A 91 -12.07 2.20 -2.71
N THR A 92 -11.83 1.46 -3.79
CA THR A 92 -12.23 1.87 -5.13
C THR A 92 -13.75 1.97 -5.23
N ARG A 93 -14.48 1.01 -4.65
CA ARG A 93 -15.96 1.07 -4.58
C ARG A 93 -16.46 2.28 -3.82
N LEU A 94 -15.70 2.78 -2.87
CA LEU A 94 -16.03 3.99 -2.11
C LEU A 94 -15.65 5.27 -2.85
N GLY A 95 -15.07 5.17 -4.05
CA GLY A 95 -14.76 6.30 -4.91
C GLY A 95 -13.36 6.86 -4.77
N PHE A 96 -12.45 6.15 -4.09
CA PHE A 96 -11.06 6.57 -3.94
C PHE A 96 -10.21 6.12 -5.10
N ASN A 97 -9.10 6.84 -5.33
CA ASN A 97 -8.07 6.45 -6.28
C ASN A 97 -7.06 5.58 -5.54
N VAL A 98 -6.91 4.33 -5.97
CA VAL A 98 -6.15 3.33 -5.21
C VAL A 98 -5.20 2.55 -6.12
N ARG A 99 -4.03 2.24 -5.57
CA ARG A 99 -3.11 1.25 -6.14
C ARG A 99 -2.79 0.22 -5.10
N GLU A 100 -2.37 -0.95 -5.54
CA GLU A 100 -1.94 -2.04 -4.67
C GLU A 100 -0.41 -2.11 -4.65
N LEU A 101 0.18 -2.22 -3.43
CA LEU A 101 1.62 -2.38 -3.30
C LEU A 101 2.02 -3.81 -3.59
N ILE A 102 2.83 -4.02 -4.61
CA ILE A 102 3.33 -5.34 -4.99
C ILE A 102 4.21 -5.90 -3.89
N GLY A 103 3.92 -7.12 -3.46
CA GLY A 103 4.72 -7.84 -2.48
C GLY A 103 4.53 -7.40 -1.03
N GLY A 104 3.73 -6.39 -0.78
CA GLY A 104 3.38 -5.95 0.57
C GLY A 104 4.55 -5.52 1.42
N ILE A 105 4.37 -5.60 2.75
CA ILE A 105 5.44 -5.19 3.68
C ILE A 105 6.65 -6.13 3.60
N GLU A 106 6.45 -7.40 3.23
CA GLU A 106 7.56 -8.35 3.08
C GLU A 106 8.58 -7.83 2.04
N TRP A 107 8.12 -7.44 0.86
CA TRP A 107 9.01 -6.92 -0.17
C TRP A 107 9.52 -5.51 0.13
N TRP A 108 8.74 -4.70 0.81
CA TRP A 108 9.21 -3.42 1.34
C TRP A 108 10.46 -3.63 2.19
N LYS A 109 10.42 -4.61 3.10
CA LYS A 109 11.56 -4.96 3.95
C LYS A 109 12.72 -5.57 3.17
N LEU A 110 12.41 -6.48 2.24
CA LEU A 110 13.45 -7.13 1.41
C LEU A 110 14.20 -6.12 0.56
N ASP A 111 13.52 -5.08 0.11
CA ASP A 111 14.18 -3.98 -0.62
C ASP A 111 15.00 -3.07 0.30
N GLY A 112 14.95 -3.28 1.61
CA GLY A 112 15.81 -2.60 2.56
C GLY A 112 15.24 -1.32 3.15
N TYR A 113 13.93 -1.13 3.08
CA TYR A 113 13.28 0.06 3.65
C TYR A 113 12.87 -0.16 5.10
N GLN A 114 12.88 0.93 5.87
CA GLN A 114 12.56 0.89 7.30
C GLN A 114 11.08 0.69 7.55
N THR A 115 10.77 0.17 8.73
CA THR A 115 9.41 0.03 9.21
C THR A 115 9.24 0.70 10.57
N GLU A 116 8.01 0.81 11.04
CA GLU A 116 7.65 1.30 12.36
C GLU A 116 6.85 0.22 13.10
N GLY A 117 6.71 0.37 14.42
CA GLY A 117 5.97 -0.57 15.27
C GLY A 117 6.85 -1.23 16.32
N ALA A 118 6.26 -2.15 17.09
CA ALA A 118 6.93 -2.83 18.21
C ALA A 118 8.16 -3.63 17.75
N ASN A 119 8.08 -4.23 16.55
CA ASN A 119 9.16 -5.03 15.96
C ASN A 119 9.74 -4.35 14.72
N HIS A 120 9.89 -3.04 14.75
CA HIS A 120 10.36 -2.27 13.60
C HIS A 120 11.73 -2.72 13.11
N THR A 121 11.96 -2.54 11.81
CA THR A 121 13.23 -2.85 11.14
C THR A 121 13.87 -1.55 10.68
N ALA A 122 15.16 -1.37 10.99
CA ALA A 122 15.93 -0.23 10.48
C ALA A 122 16.20 -0.44 8.98
N GLY A 123 15.95 0.59 8.19
CA GLY A 123 16.18 0.52 6.76
C GLY A 123 17.65 0.53 6.41
N LEU A 124 18.01 -0.22 5.38
CA LEU A 124 19.37 -0.28 4.84
C LEU A 124 19.52 0.59 3.59
N LYS A 125 18.39 0.98 2.98
CA LYS A 125 18.37 1.82 1.78
C LYS A 125 17.69 3.14 2.07
N ILE A 126 18.16 4.18 1.39
CA ILE A 126 17.53 5.49 1.41
C ILE A 126 17.00 5.88 0.02
N GLY A 127 17.07 4.95 -0.92
CA GLY A 127 16.57 5.12 -2.28
C GLY A 127 16.86 3.90 -3.13
N CYS A 128 16.33 3.88 -4.35
CA CYS A 128 16.58 2.81 -5.30
C CYS A 128 17.96 2.92 -5.91
N ALA A 129 18.65 1.80 -6.03
CA ALA A 129 19.96 1.72 -6.69
C ALA A 129 19.86 1.45 -8.19
N CYS A 130 18.63 1.28 -8.68
CA CYS A 130 18.42 0.99 -10.11
C CYS A 130 18.67 2.22 -11.00
#